data_422f06f06516239646780bcaca60cedb
#
_entry.id   422f06f06516239646780bcaca60cedb
#
_cell.length_a   1.000
_cell.length_b   1.000
_cell.length_c   1.000
_cell.angle_alpha   90.00
_cell.angle_beta   90.00
_cell.angle_gamma   90.00
#
_symmetry.space_group_name_H-M   'P 1'
#
loop_
_entity.id
_entity.type
_entity.pdbx_description
1 polymer ?
#
loop_
_entity_poly.entity_id
_entity_poly.type
_entity_poly.pdbx_seq_one_letter_code
_entity_poly.pdbx_strand_id
1 'polypeptide(L)'
;MGWFSSSSPATDSPAPAPSSAAAPDRSQRAQCWSSRDAYFGCLDKNNVQAPGQEGAGVCKGENDEYKDKCAASWVDYFNKRRVLALRQDLMERRAADQVKEMNAGRR
;
A
#
# COMPACT_ATOMS: atom_id res chain seq x y z
N MET A 1 4.00 24.12 -14.16
CA MET A 1 3.61 23.78 -14.09
C MET A 1 3.28 23.21 -13.21
N GLY A 2 3.31 23.23 -12.56
CA GLY A 2 2.97 22.65 -11.58
C GLY A 2 1.87 21.95 -11.53
N TRP A 3 1.18 21.92 -12.08
CA TRP A 3 0.11 21.39 -11.85
C TRP A 3 0.14 20.03 -11.72
N PHE A 4 0.90 19.59 -11.75
CA PHE A 4 0.84 18.43 -11.50
C PHE A 4 1.35 18.15 -10.41
N SER A 5 1.68 18.84 -10.06
CA SER A 5 2.08 18.56 -9.05
C SER A 5 1.32 18.63 -8.06
N SER A 6 0.93 19.01 -8.02
CA SER A 6 0.37 19.04 -7.16
C SER A 6 -0.36 18.35 -6.85
N SER A 7 -0.40 18.08 -7.09
CA SER A 7 -0.97 17.51 -6.79
C SER A 7 -0.98 16.83 -6.21
N SER A 8 -0.66 16.78 -5.90
CA SER A 8 -0.75 16.23 -5.37
C SER A 8 -1.23 15.99 -4.78
N PRO A 9 -1.34 16.17 -4.55
CA PRO A 9 -1.74 15.90 -3.76
C PRO A 9 -2.65 15.44 -3.45
N ALA A 10 -2.82 15.64 -3.43
CA ALA A 10 -3.51 15.19 -3.19
C ALA A 10 -3.72 14.43 -3.39
N THR A 11 -3.49 14.33 -3.57
CA THR A 11 -3.61 13.63 -3.80
C THR A 11 -3.66 12.98 -3.34
N ASP A 12 -3.54 13.14 -2.88
CA ASP A 12 -3.65 12.53 -2.32
C ASP A 12 -4.54 11.84 -2.32
N SER A 13 -4.71 11.47 -2.85
CA SER A 13 -5.57 10.88 -2.94
C SER A 13 -6.38 10.55 -2.39
N PRO A 14 -6.98 10.28 -2.65
CA PRO A 14 -7.93 10.25 -1.84
C PRO A 14 -8.39 9.01 -1.45
N ALA A 15 -8.01 8.64 -0.37
CA ALA A 15 -8.63 7.56 0.27
C ALA A 15 -10.08 7.88 0.44
N PRO A 16 -10.94 6.89 0.40
CA PRO A 16 -12.34 7.14 0.62
C PRO A 16 -12.56 7.70 2.01
N ALA A 17 -13.44 8.64 2.10
CA ALA A 17 -13.78 9.23 3.38
C ALA A 17 -14.45 8.18 4.25
N PRO A 18 -14.17 8.19 5.53
CA PRO A 18 -14.91 7.30 6.40
C PRO A 18 -16.37 7.70 6.43
N SER A 19 -17.21 6.72 6.64
CA SER A 19 -18.62 7.01 6.67
C SER A 19 -19.07 7.71 7.92
N SER A 20 -18.25 7.77 8.95
CA SER A 20 -18.62 8.47 10.14
C SER A 20 -18.65 9.95 9.89
N ALA A 21 -19.36 10.65 10.73
CA ALA A 21 -19.56 12.08 10.54
C ALA A 21 -18.25 12.85 10.66
N ALA A 22 -17.36 12.42 11.51
CA ALA A 22 -16.16 13.17 11.77
C ALA A 22 -15.00 12.66 10.94
N ALA A 23 -14.37 13.55 10.20
CA ALA A 23 -13.16 13.21 9.50
C ALA A 23 -12.03 13.04 10.52
N PRO A 24 -11.10 12.13 10.28
CA PRO A 24 -9.98 12.00 11.19
C PRO A 24 -9.12 13.26 11.13
N ASP A 25 -8.59 13.66 12.28
CA ASP A 25 -7.70 14.79 12.31
C ASP A 25 -6.30 14.36 11.88
N ARG A 26 -5.36 15.32 11.90
CA ARG A 26 -4.01 15.05 11.44
C ARG A 26 -3.32 13.96 12.28
N SER A 27 -3.53 14.01 13.59
CA SER A 27 -2.93 13.03 14.48
C SER A 27 -3.47 11.63 14.22
N GLN A 28 -4.76 11.52 14.02
CA GLN A 28 -5.37 10.23 13.73
C GLN A 28 -4.90 9.67 12.40
N ARG A 29 -4.76 10.53 11.40
CA ARG A 29 -4.24 10.08 10.11
C ARG A 29 -2.80 9.61 10.23
N ALA A 30 -1.98 10.34 10.99
CA ALA A 30 -0.60 9.93 11.18
C ALA A 30 -0.50 8.58 11.88
N GLN A 31 -1.35 8.34 12.88
CA GLN A 31 -1.37 7.05 13.55
C GLN A 31 -1.81 5.93 12.62
N CYS A 32 -2.81 6.20 11.79
CA CYS A 32 -3.26 5.21 10.82
C CYS A 32 -2.14 4.85 9.84
N TRP A 33 -1.48 5.87 9.29
CA TRP A 33 -0.44 5.63 8.31
C TRP A 33 0.77 4.92 8.90
N SER A 34 1.12 5.27 10.14
CA SER A 34 2.22 4.62 10.82
C SER A 34 1.92 3.14 11.09
N SER A 35 0.72 2.84 11.53
CA SER A 35 0.36 1.44 11.78
C SER A 35 0.21 0.66 10.47
N ARG A 36 -0.26 1.30 9.41
CA ARG A 36 -0.28 0.68 8.09
C ARG A 36 1.12 0.32 7.64
N ASP A 37 2.05 1.25 7.79
CA ASP A 37 3.43 1.01 7.37
C ASP A 37 4.08 -0.09 8.17
N ALA A 38 3.78 -0.17 9.46
CA ALA A 38 4.31 -1.25 10.30
C ALA A 38 3.80 -2.62 9.85
N TYR A 39 2.50 -2.70 9.56
CA TYR A 39 1.92 -3.96 9.10
C TYR A 39 2.47 -4.34 7.72
N PHE A 40 2.51 -3.40 6.80
CA PHE A 40 3.02 -3.70 5.45
C PHE A 40 4.50 -4.04 5.49
N GLY A 41 5.26 -3.39 6.35
CA GLY A 41 6.67 -3.76 6.54
C GLY A 41 6.84 -5.18 7.05
N CYS A 42 5.96 -5.59 7.95
CA CYS A 42 5.97 -6.96 8.46
C CYS A 42 5.64 -7.95 7.34
N LEU A 43 4.66 -7.63 6.51
CA LEU A 43 4.33 -8.47 5.36
C LEU A 43 5.52 -8.59 4.41
N ASP A 44 6.20 -7.49 4.18
CA ASP A 44 7.38 -7.52 3.31
C ASP A 44 8.47 -8.43 3.85
N LYS A 45 8.68 -8.41 5.16
CA LYS A 45 9.69 -9.27 5.78
C LYS A 45 9.33 -10.74 5.65
N ASN A 46 8.06 -11.05 5.55
CA ASN A 46 7.59 -12.41 5.44
C ASN A 46 7.24 -12.79 4.00
N ASN A 47 7.58 -11.94 3.04
CA ASN A 47 7.34 -12.20 1.62
C ASN A 47 5.87 -12.42 1.29
N VAL A 48 5.00 -11.69 1.98
CA VAL A 48 3.56 -11.78 1.76
C VAL A 48 3.11 -10.54 1.02
N GLN A 49 2.48 -10.72 -0.12
CA GLN A 49 2.01 -9.59 -0.90
C GLN A 49 0.64 -9.13 -0.47
N ALA A 50 -0.29 -10.04 -0.35
CA ALA A 50 -1.68 -9.69 -0.08
C ALA A 50 -1.96 -9.72 1.41
N PRO A 51 -2.47 -8.60 1.96
CA PRO A 51 -2.87 -8.60 3.36
C PRO A 51 -3.90 -9.68 3.62
N GLY A 52 -3.75 -10.37 4.72
CA GLY A 52 -4.62 -11.47 5.08
C GLY A 52 -4.10 -12.83 4.71
N GLN A 53 -3.05 -12.90 3.92
CA GLN A 53 -2.49 -14.19 3.50
C GLN A 53 -1.23 -14.56 4.25
N GLU A 54 -0.93 -13.86 5.33
CA GLU A 54 0.29 -14.09 6.06
C GLU A 54 0.23 -15.29 6.99
N GLY A 55 -0.92 -15.86 7.17
CA GLY A 55 -1.05 -16.98 8.09
C GLY A 55 -1.37 -16.54 9.50
N ALA A 56 -1.87 -17.48 10.28
CA ALA A 56 -2.32 -17.19 11.64
C ALA A 56 -1.14 -16.77 12.51
N GLY A 57 -1.31 -15.67 13.21
CA GLY A 57 -0.30 -15.18 14.13
C GLY A 57 0.80 -14.37 13.52
N VAL A 58 0.99 -14.42 12.22
CA VAL A 58 2.04 -13.66 11.56
C VAL A 58 1.57 -12.21 11.44
N CYS A 59 2.38 -11.27 11.89
CA CYS A 59 2.06 -9.85 11.85
C CYS A 59 0.76 -9.49 12.56
N LYS A 60 0.36 -10.31 13.53
CA LYS A 60 -0.94 -10.13 14.16
C LYS A 60 -1.03 -8.82 14.93
N GLY A 61 0.01 -8.47 15.68
CA GLY A 61 0.00 -7.23 16.45
C GLY A 61 -0.08 -6.02 15.56
N GLU A 62 0.70 -6.02 14.50
CA GLU A 62 0.69 -4.91 13.56
C GLU A 62 -0.65 -4.80 12.85
N ASN A 63 -1.23 -5.93 12.47
CA ASN A 63 -2.52 -5.93 11.80
C ASN A 63 -3.63 -5.44 12.72
N ASP A 64 -3.60 -5.87 13.98
CA ASP A 64 -4.60 -5.44 14.95
C ASP A 64 -4.53 -3.93 15.16
N GLU A 65 -3.33 -3.40 15.26
CA GLU A 65 -3.16 -1.96 15.41
C GLU A 65 -3.60 -1.20 14.18
N TYR A 66 -3.28 -1.71 13.01
CA TYR A 66 -3.68 -1.11 11.74
C TYR A 66 -5.21 -1.01 11.66
N LYS A 67 -5.89 -2.10 12.00
CA LYS A 67 -7.35 -2.10 11.98
C LYS A 67 -7.95 -1.20 13.05
N ASP A 68 -7.26 -1.04 14.17
CA ASP A 68 -7.72 -0.19 15.24
C ASP A 68 -7.55 1.29 14.90
N LYS A 69 -6.43 1.65 14.26
CA LYS A 69 -6.12 3.05 14.02
C LYS A 69 -6.69 3.60 12.73
N CYS A 70 -7.13 2.75 11.82
CA CYS A 70 -7.63 3.17 10.52
C CYS A 70 -9.10 2.81 10.39
N ALA A 71 -9.87 3.69 9.76
CA ALA A 71 -11.23 3.35 9.42
C ALA A 71 -11.25 2.16 8.47
N ALA A 72 -12.32 1.37 8.54
CA ALA A 72 -12.41 0.14 7.75
C ALA A 72 -12.28 0.41 6.26
N SER A 73 -12.87 1.50 5.79
CA SER A 73 -12.79 1.83 4.37
C SER A 73 -11.36 2.16 3.94
N TRP A 74 -10.59 2.76 4.84
CA TRP A 74 -9.19 3.07 4.55
C TRP A 74 -8.35 1.81 4.55
N VAL A 75 -8.62 0.89 5.48
CA VAL A 75 -7.92 -0.40 5.49
C VAL A 75 -8.14 -1.11 4.17
N ASP A 76 -9.38 -1.18 3.70
CA ASP A 76 -9.70 -1.82 2.44
C ASP A 76 -8.99 -1.14 1.27
N TYR A 77 -9.00 0.18 1.26
CA TYR A 77 -8.36 0.95 0.21
C TYR A 77 -6.85 0.70 0.16
N PHE A 78 -6.18 0.80 1.32
CA PHE A 78 -4.74 0.62 1.35
C PHE A 78 -4.33 -0.81 1.01
N ASN A 79 -5.12 -1.78 1.46
CA ASN A 79 -4.81 -3.17 1.15
C ASN A 79 -4.87 -3.43 -0.35
N LYS A 80 -5.88 -2.88 -1.01
CA LYS A 80 -6.02 -3.04 -2.45
C LYS A 80 -4.92 -2.31 -3.20
N ARG A 81 -4.57 -1.12 -2.73
CA ARG A 81 -3.50 -0.36 -3.36
C ARG A 81 -2.17 -1.10 -3.27
N ARG A 82 -1.92 -1.73 -2.13
CA ARG A 82 -0.67 -2.48 -1.97
C ARG A 82 -0.57 -3.60 -3.00
N VAL A 83 -1.63 -4.37 -3.16
CA VAL A 83 -1.62 -5.49 -4.10
C VAL A 83 -1.43 -4.99 -5.53
N LEU A 84 -2.12 -3.91 -5.89
CA LEU A 84 -1.97 -3.35 -7.21
C LEU A 84 -0.57 -2.85 -7.47
N ALA A 85 0.02 -2.15 -6.52
CA ALA A 85 1.36 -1.59 -6.69
C ALA A 85 2.39 -2.70 -6.85
N LEU A 86 2.27 -3.76 -6.05
CA LEU A 86 3.21 -4.87 -6.15
C LEU A 86 3.06 -5.63 -7.46
N ARG A 87 1.83 -5.77 -7.93
CA ARG A 87 1.57 -6.42 -9.19
C ARG A 87 2.16 -5.63 -10.35
N GLN A 88 2.00 -4.32 -10.32
CA GLN A 88 2.57 -3.46 -11.35
C GLN A 88 4.10 -3.51 -11.33
N ASP A 89 4.68 -3.49 -10.15
CA ASP A 89 6.12 -3.59 -10.01
C ASP A 89 6.65 -4.91 -10.61
N LEU A 90 5.96 -5.99 -10.33
CA LEU A 90 6.36 -7.29 -10.87
C LEU A 90 6.26 -7.31 -12.39
N MET A 91 5.20 -6.75 -12.94
CA MET A 91 5.05 -6.70 -14.40
C MET A 91 6.14 -5.86 -15.04
N GLU A 92 6.50 -4.75 -14.42
CA GLU A 92 7.56 -3.89 -14.93
C GLU A 92 8.90 -4.60 -14.91
N ARG A 93 9.16 -5.36 -13.85
CA ARG A 93 10.40 -6.11 -13.78
C ARG A 93 10.48 -7.18 -14.85
N ARG A 94 9.37 -7.87 -15.08
CA ARG A 94 9.32 -8.89 -16.13
C ARG A 94 9.55 -8.28 -17.50
N ALA A 95 8.96 -7.12 -17.76
CA ALA A 95 9.17 -6.44 -19.03
C ALA A 95 10.62 -6.03 -19.21
N ALA A 96 11.22 -5.52 -18.14
CA ALA A 96 12.63 -5.12 -18.19
C ALA A 96 13.52 -6.33 -18.43
N ASP A 97 13.22 -7.46 -17.80
CA ASP A 97 14.01 -8.67 -18.00
C ASP A 97 13.88 -9.20 -19.42
N GLN A 98 12.69 -9.12 -20.01
CA GLN A 98 12.50 -9.53 -21.39
C GLN A 98 13.29 -8.68 -22.34
N VAL A 99 13.31 -7.37 -22.13
CA VAL A 99 14.09 -6.48 -22.97
C VAL A 99 15.57 -6.82 -22.86
N LYS A 100 16.03 -7.09 -21.65
CA LYS A 100 17.40 -7.47 -21.43
C LYS A 100 17.76 -8.76 -22.17
N GLU A 101 16.89 -9.74 -22.11
CA GLU A 101 17.13 -11.00 -22.82
C GLU A 101 17.14 -10.81 -24.32
N MET A 102 16.23 -9.98 -24.82
CA MET A 102 16.20 -9.70 -26.25
C MET A 102 17.46 -9.03 -26.69
N ASN A 103 17.94 -8.05 -25.91
CA ASN A 103 19.18 -7.37 -26.25
C ASN A 103 20.38 -8.29 -26.16
N ALA A 104 20.41 -9.17 -25.20
CA ALA A 104 21.51 -10.13 -25.07
C ALA A 104 21.53 -11.12 -26.22
N GLY A 105 20.37 -11.50 -26.70
CA GLY A 105 20.29 -12.45 -27.81
C GLY A 105 20.52 -11.83 -29.17
N ARG A 106 20.61 -10.53 -29.21
CA ARG A 106 20.76 -9.85 -30.45
C ARG A 106 22.14 -9.71 -30.86
N ARG A 107 23.06 -10.35 -30.60
CA ARG A 107 24.40 -10.16 -30.94
C ARG A 107 24.75 -10.64 -32.25
#